data_1a4bb13798c0074bfc085f007565cbb9
#
_entry.id   1a4bb13798c0074bfc085f007565cbb9
#
_cell.length_a   1.000
_cell.length_b   1.000
_cell.length_c   1.000
_cell.angle_alpha   90.00
_cell.angle_beta   90.00
_cell.angle_gamma   90.00
#
_symmetry.space_group_name_H-M   'P 1'
#
loop_
_entity.id
_entity.type
_entity.pdbx_description
1 polymer ?
#
loop_
_entity_poly.entity_id
_entity_poly.type
_entity_poly.pdbx_seq_one_letter_code
_entity_poly.pdbx_strand_id
1 'polypeptide(L)'
;GIENIHKYIFDGFNRNDKIIYLGNVIGVGTRSRETINEVIKFRSKLMVKFKLGPENFIFLRGAQEEMLSKLLELQTSPNPKEVLLWMFDHGVDKTLFSYKVNYKEILDICELGSVAISKWTLKTINIINEFQGHNEYYSNLIHAAFPDTKEILFLNRGVDITRPLSAQNDCFWWGYHNFS
;
A
#
# COMPACT_ATOMS: atom_id res chain seq x y z
N GLY A 1 6.48 16.95 4.96
CA GLY A 1 5.87 15.87 4.20
C GLY A 1 6.92 15.01 3.51
N ILE A 2 6.48 14.01 2.76
CA ILE A 2 7.37 13.05 2.07
C ILE A 2 8.31 13.76 1.08
N GLU A 3 7.89 14.88 0.49
CA GLU A 3 8.70 15.67 -0.44
C GLU A 3 10.01 16.16 0.18
N ASN A 4 9.99 16.54 1.47
CA ASN A 4 11.20 16.99 2.16
C ASN A 4 12.18 15.82 2.39
N ILE A 5 11.64 14.63 2.69
CA ILE A 5 12.45 13.41 2.84
C ILE A 5 13.07 13.04 1.49
N HIS A 6 12.29 13.06 0.42
CA HIS A 6 12.77 12.78 -0.93
C HIS A 6 13.86 13.76 -1.38
N LYS A 7 13.71 15.05 -1.05
CA LYS A 7 14.73 16.05 -1.34
C LYS A 7 16.04 15.72 -0.61
N TYR A 8 15.96 15.42 0.69
CA TYR A 8 17.13 15.04 1.48
C TYR A 8 17.82 13.80 0.92
N ILE A 9 17.04 12.76 0.61
CA ILE A 9 17.56 11.53 -0.01
C ILE A 9 18.24 11.85 -1.34
N PHE A 10 17.60 12.67 -2.18
CA PHE A 10 18.11 13.01 -3.52
C PHE A 10 19.49 13.70 -3.47
N ASP A 11 19.72 14.53 -2.47
CA ASP A 11 20.97 15.28 -2.32
C ASP A 11 22.13 14.38 -1.86
N GLY A 12 21.85 13.30 -1.11
CA GLY A 12 22.84 12.33 -0.62
C GLY A 12 22.92 11.02 -1.39
N PHE A 13 22.06 10.80 -2.42
CA PHE A 13 21.89 9.53 -3.09
C PHE A 13 23.08 9.16 -3.98
N ASN A 14 23.52 7.91 -3.90
CA ASN A 14 24.57 7.33 -4.73
C ASN A 14 24.01 6.23 -5.64
N ARG A 15 24.67 5.95 -6.76
CA ARG A 15 24.23 4.96 -7.76
C ARG A 15 24.07 3.54 -7.21
N ASN A 16 24.79 3.17 -6.17
CA ASN A 16 24.75 1.85 -5.56
C ASN A 16 23.67 1.73 -4.46
N ASP A 17 23.00 2.83 -4.12
CA ASP A 17 21.97 2.82 -3.11
C ASP A 17 20.68 2.19 -3.66
N LYS A 18 19.92 1.61 -2.74
CA LYS A 18 18.56 1.14 -3.00
C LYS A 18 17.58 1.86 -2.07
N ILE A 19 16.37 2.07 -2.54
CA ILE A 19 15.31 2.66 -1.74
C ILE A 19 14.26 1.60 -1.43
N ILE A 20 13.93 1.47 -0.15
CA ILE A 20 12.91 0.55 0.33
C ILE A 20 11.85 1.37 1.07
N TYR A 21 10.63 1.41 0.53
CA TYR A 21 9.46 1.95 1.23
C TYR A 21 8.85 0.81 2.05
N LEU A 22 8.76 1.01 3.35
CA LEU A 22 8.31 -0.04 4.29
C LEU A 22 6.78 -0.22 4.35
N GLY A 23 6.01 0.42 3.47
CA GLY A 23 4.55 0.36 3.45
C GLY A 23 3.88 1.45 4.28
N ASN A 24 2.53 1.40 4.35
CA ASN A 24 1.68 2.43 4.97
C ASN A 24 1.92 3.82 4.35
N VAL A 25 2.11 3.86 3.04
CA VAL A 25 2.25 5.10 2.26
C VAL A 25 0.90 5.82 2.13
N ILE A 26 -0.18 5.08 2.32
CA ILE A 26 -1.58 5.54 2.29
C ILE A 26 -2.26 5.42 3.67
N GLY A 27 -3.50 5.88 3.82
CA GLY A 27 -4.38 5.62 4.98
C GLY A 27 -4.24 6.57 6.17
N VAL A 28 -3.10 7.22 6.37
CA VAL A 28 -2.88 8.08 7.56
C VAL A 28 -3.50 9.47 7.38
N GLY A 29 -3.55 9.97 6.16
CA GLY A 29 -4.07 11.31 5.86
C GLY A 29 -4.90 11.32 4.58
N THR A 30 -5.48 12.49 4.27
CA THR A 30 -6.38 12.69 3.12
C THR A 30 -5.66 12.90 1.78
N ARG A 31 -4.33 12.76 1.75
CA ARG A 31 -3.47 13.00 0.57
C ARG A 31 -2.77 11.75 0.05
N SER A 32 -3.39 10.59 0.21
CA SER A 32 -2.81 9.29 -0.21
C SER A 32 -2.46 9.28 -1.69
N ARG A 33 -3.35 9.76 -2.56
CA ARG A 33 -3.12 9.86 -4.00
C ARG A 33 -1.91 10.74 -4.34
N GLU A 34 -1.81 11.92 -3.73
CA GLU A 34 -0.71 12.85 -3.93
C GLU A 34 0.61 12.27 -3.41
N THR A 35 0.56 11.50 -2.33
CA THR A 35 1.74 10.80 -1.79
C THR A 35 2.26 9.76 -2.77
N ILE A 36 1.38 8.94 -3.37
CA ILE A 36 1.78 7.97 -4.40
C ILE A 36 2.33 8.69 -5.64
N ASN A 37 1.69 9.77 -6.09
CA ASN A 37 2.22 10.59 -7.20
C ASN A 37 3.64 11.06 -6.93
N GLU A 38 3.93 11.53 -5.71
CA GLU A 38 5.26 11.98 -5.33
C GLU A 38 6.27 10.81 -5.29
N VAL A 39 5.88 9.65 -4.79
CA VAL A 39 6.72 8.44 -4.78
C VAL A 39 7.09 8.03 -6.23
N ILE A 40 6.12 7.97 -7.13
CA ILE A 40 6.34 7.63 -8.54
C ILE A 40 7.26 8.67 -9.22
N LYS A 41 6.99 9.95 -9.00
CA LYS A 41 7.80 11.04 -9.53
C LYS A 41 9.24 10.99 -9.00
N PHE A 42 9.42 10.75 -7.72
CA PHE A 42 10.74 10.65 -7.10
C PHE A 42 11.52 9.46 -7.64
N ARG A 43 10.90 8.27 -7.74
CA ARG A 43 11.48 7.08 -8.38
C ARG A 43 11.97 7.44 -9.80
N SER A 44 11.10 8.02 -10.63
CA SER A 44 11.44 8.37 -12.01
C SER A 44 12.61 9.35 -12.09
N LYS A 45 12.64 10.35 -11.19
CA LYS A 45 13.72 11.35 -11.13
C LYS A 45 15.07 10.70 -10.80
N LEU A 46 15.11 9.76 -9.85
CA LEU A 46 16.33 9.04 -9.49
C LEU A 46 16.78 8.10 -10.62
N MET A 47 15.84 7.35 -11.22
CA MET A 47 16.14 6.46 -12.34
C MET A 47 16.81 7.20 -13.49
N VAL A 48 16.30 8.37 -13.86
CA VAL A 48 16.87 9.18 -14.94
C VAL A 48 18.25 9.75 -14.54
N LYS A 49 18.35 10.35 -13.35
CA LYS A 49 19.60 11.03 -12.93
C LYS A 49 20.76 10.05 -12.76
N PHE A 50 20.52 8.92 -12.13
CA PHE A 50 21.57 7.96 -11.75
C PHE A 50 21.63 6.72 -12.67
N LYS A 51 20.78 6.66 -13.71
CA LYS A 51 20.67 5.53 -14.66
C LYS A 51 20.38 4.21 -13.92
N LEU A 52 19.36 4.23 -13.05
CA LEU A 52 18.94 3.09 -12.22
C LEU A 52 17.88 2.26 -12.92
N GLY A 53 17.83 0.97 -12.58
CA GLY A 53 16.74 0.08 -12.95
C GLY A 53 15.63 0.02 -11.88
N PRO A 54 14.49 -0.65 -12.18
CA PRO A 54 13.40 -0.82 -11.23
C PRO A 54 13.80 -1.60 -9.97
N GLU A 55 14.81 -2.45 -10.05
CA GLU A 55 15.36 -3.25 -8.94
C GLU A 55 16.00 -2.44 -7.81
N ASN A 56 16.27 -1.15 -8.06
CA ASN A 56 16.75 -0.21 -7.04
C ASN A 56 15.65 0.31 -6.13
N PHE A 57 14.37 0.02 -6.44
CA PHE A 57 13.22 0.52 -5.72
C PHE A 57 12.32 -0.63 -5.26
N ILE A 58 12.15 -0.76 -3.97
CA ILE A 58 11.34 -1.80 -3.37
C ILE A 58 10.19 -1.14 -2.61
N PHE A 59 8.98 -1.62 -2.84
CA PHE A 59 7.78 -1.14 -2.18
C PHE A 59 7.15 -2.29 -1.39
N LEU A 60 7.18 -2.17 -0.08
CA LEU A 60 6.55 -3.16 0.78
C LEU A 60 5.08 -2.84 1.00
N ARG A 61 4.28 -3.88 1.12
CA ARG A 61 2.87 -3.80 1.45
C ARG A 61 2.72 -3.64 2.96
N GLY A 62 2.12 -2.54 3.40
CA GLY A 62 1.72 -2.34 4.79
C GLY A 62 0.25 -2.67 5.02
N ALA A 63 -0.20 -2.51 6.26
CA ALA A 63 -1.59 -2.75 6.65
C ALA A 63 -2.59 -1.90 5.85
N GLN A 64 -2.23 -0.66 5.52
CA GLN A 64 -3.11 0.25 4.78
C GLN A 64 -3.30 -0.18 3.33
N GLU A 65 -2.22 -0.61 2.68
CA GLU A 65 -2.28 -1.13 1.31
C GLU A 65 -3.04 -2.47 1.27
N GLU A 66 -2.85 -3.32 2.29
CA GLU A 66 -3.61 -4.58 2.41
C GLU A 66 -5.11 -4.32 2.62
N MET A 67 -5.48 -3.39 3.50
CA MET A 67 -6.88 -3.01 3.69
C MET A 67 -7.52 -2.49 2.40
N LEU A 68 -6.81 -1.65 1.64
CA LEU A 68 -7.32 -1.19 0.34
C LEU A 68 -7.51 -2.36 -0.62
N SER A 69 -6.57 -3.30 -0.70
CA SER A 69 -6.69 -4.50 -1.53
C SER A 69 -7.93 -5.32 -1.14
N LYS A 70 -8.14 -5.56 0.16
CA LYS A 70 -9.30 -6.28 0.67
C LYS A 70 -10.61 -5.53 0.45
N LEU A 71 -10.61 -4.20 0.52
CA LEU A 71 -11.77 -3.39 0.18
C LEU A 71 -12.19 -3.60 -1.29
N LEU A 72 -11.23 -3.67 -2.21
CA LEU A 72 -11.51 -3.89 -3.63
C LEU A 72 -12.03 -5.31 -3.93
N GLU A 73 -11.91 -6.23 -2.96
CA GLU A 73 -12.46 -7.59 -2.99
C GLU A 73 -13.66 -7.78 -2.03
N LEU A 74 -14.27 -6.70 -1.53
CA LEU A 74 -15.28 -6.71 -0.46
C LEU A 74 -16.49 -7.61 -0.76
N GLN A 75 -16.83 -7.82 -2.04
CA GLN A 75 -17.90 -8.72 -2.47
C GLN A 75 -17.69 -10.19 -2.05
N THR A 76 -16.47 -10.57 -1.69
CA THR A 76 -16.14 -11.93 -1.22
C THR A 76 -16.31 -12.10 0.28
N SER A 77 -16.52 -11.01 1.01
CA SER A 77 -16.70 -11.03 2.46
C SER A 77 -18.08 -11.59 2.85
N PRO A 78 -18.17 -12.45 3.87
CA PRO A 78 -19.47 -12.89 4.41
C PRO A 78 -20.22 -11.75 5.12
N ASN A 79 -19.51 -10.79 5.71
CA ASN A 79 -20.07 -9.65 6.45
C ASN A 79 -19.48 -8.31 5.91
N PRO A 80 -19.81 -7.92 4.66
CA PRO A 80 -19.14 -6.81 4.01
C PRO A 80 -19.31 -5.48 4.73
N LYS A 81 -20.47 -5.21 5.31
CA LYS A 81 -20.77 -3.95 6.02
C LYS A 81 -19.93 -3.80 7.31
N GLU A 82 -19.83 -4.86 8.10
CA GLU A 82 -19.04 -4.88 9.34
C GLU A 82 -17.54 -4.68 9.05
N VAL A 83 -17.03 -5.44 8.07
CA VAL A 83 -15.65 -5.33 7.60
C VAL A 83 -15.36 -3.91 7.08
N LEU A 84 -16.27 -3.34 6.32
CA LEU A 84 -16.15 -1.99 5.79
C LEU A 84 -16.09 -0.92 6.89
N LEU A 85 -16.96 -0.99 7.89
CA LEU A 85 -16.96 -0.06 9.02
C LEU A 85 -15.64 -0.13 9.78
N TRP A 86 -15.15 -1.35 10.04
CA TRP A 86 -13.84 -1.55 10.66
C TRP A 86 -12.70 -0.94 9.81
N MET A 87 -12.71 -1.11 8.48
CA MET A 87 -11.72 -0.50 7.59
C MET A 87 -11.76 1.02 7.61
N PHE A 88 -12.95 1.63 7.73
CA PHE A 88 -13.10 3.09 7.83
C PHE A 88 -12.53 3.62 9.13
N ASP A 89 -12.78 2.95 10.25
CA ASP A 89 -12.17 3.29 11.55
C ASP A 89 -10.64 3.24 11.52
N HIS A 90 -10.06 2.47 10.56
CA HIS A 90 -8.63 2.32 10.36
C HIS A 90 -8.06 3.18 9.21
N GLY A 91 -8.86 4.05 8.60
CA GLY A 91 -8.39 5.10 7.70
C GLY A 91 -8.49 4.84 6.19
N VAL A 92 -9.11 3.74 5.77
CA VAL A 92 -9.32 3.44 4.33
C VAL A 92 -10.22 4.49 3.66
N ASP A 93 -11.20 5.06 4.41
CA ASP A 93 -12.04 6.18 3.98
C ASP A 93 -11.23 7.39 3.50
N LYS A 94 -10.12 7.71 4.19
CA LYS A 94 -9.21 8.81 3.83
C LYS A 94 -8.51 8.55 2.50
N THR A 95 -8.14 7.28 2.26
CA THR A 95 -7.57 6.87 0.97
C THR A 95 -8.59 7.05 -0.14
N LEU A 96 -9.81 6.52 0.02
CA LEU A 96 -10.91 6.68 -0.94
C LEU A 96 -11.23 8.15 -1.20
N PHE A 97 -11.28 8.97 -0.16
CA PHE A 97 -11.47 10.42 -0.25
C PHE A 97 -10.41 11.08 -1.13
N SER A 98 -9.13 10.70 -0.99
CA SER A 98 -8.04 11.25 -1.79
C SER A 98 -8.19 10.97 -3.29
N TYR A 99 -8.82 9.85 -3.66
CA TYR A 99 -9.17 9.49 -5.03
C TYR A 99 -10.52 10.06 -5.49
N LYS A 100 -11.20 10.86 -4.67
CA LYS A 100 -12.55 11.40 -4.93
C LYS A 100 -13.61 10.31 -5.13
N VAL A 101 -13.40 9.15 -4.53
CA VAL A 101 -14.42 8.09 -4.50
C VAL A 101 -15.50 8.47 -3.49
N ASN A 102 -16.78 8.35 -3.90
CA ASN A 102 -17.89 8.48 -2.97
C ASN A 102 -17.98 7.23 -2.07
N TYR A 103 -17.22 7.23 -0.98
CA TYR A 103 -17.12 6.07 -0.09
C TYR A 103 -18.32 5.92 0.85
N LYS A 104 -19.17 6.95 0.98
CA LYS A 104 -20.36 6.86 1.86
C LYS A 104 -21.44 5.97 1.26
N GLU A 105 -21.58 5.95 -0.07
CA GLU A 105 -22.59 5.15 -0.77
C GLU A 105 -22.37 3.64 -0.61
N ILE A 106 -21.15 3.17 -0.34
CA ILE A 106 -20.88 1.73 -0.23
C ILE A 106 -21.55 1.09 0.99
N LEU A 107 -21.83 1.86 2.05
CA LEU A 107 -22.56 1.34 3.20
C LEU A 107 -23.99 0.90 2.82
N ASP A 108 -24.66 1.69 1.99
CA ASP A 108 -25.99 1.38 1.49
C ASP A 108 -25.91 0.25 0.44
N ILE A 109 -24.88 0.25 -0.39
CA ILE A 109 -24.62 -0.78 -1.42
C ILE A 109 -24.38 -2.15 -0.79
N CYS A 110 -23.79 -2.23 0.41
CA CYS A 110 -23.63 -3.52 1.13
C CYS A 110 -24.97 -4.22 1.39
N GLU A 111 -26.06 -3.50 1.56
CA GLU A 111 -27.41 -4.06 1.74
C GLU A 111 -27.99 -4.65 0.45
N LEU A 112 -27.47 -4.25 -0.71
CA LEU A 112 -27.95 -4.70 -2.03
C LEU A 112 -27.26 -5.99 -2.51
N GLY A 113 -26.29 -6.50 -1.75
CA GLY A 113 -25.61 -7.77 -2.00
C GLY A 113 -24.36 -7.69 -2.89
N SER A 114 -23.73 -8.84 -3.09
CA SER A 114 -22.39 -8.97 -3.69
C SER A 114 -22.26 -8.39 -5.11
N VAL A 115 -23.31 -8.49 -5.93
CA VAL A 115 -23.29 -7.94 -7.30
C VAL A 115 -23.22 -6.40 -7.29
N ALA A 116 -23.93 -5.74 -6.38
CA ALA A 116 -23.87 -4.29 -6.24
C ALA A 116 -22.50 -3.85 -5.70
N ILE A 117 -21.97 -4.57 -4.72
CA ILE A 117 -20.61 -4.35 -4.19
C ILE A 117 -19.58 -4.50 -5.31
N SER A 118 -19.65 -5.58 -6.14
CA SER A 118 -18.72 -5.77 -7.27
C SER A 118 -18.74 -4.60 -8.27
N LYS A 119 -19.91 -4.06 -8.57
CA LYS A 119 -20.00 -2.89 -9.46
C LYS A 119 -19.31 -1.66 -8.87
N TRP A 120 -19.47 -1.44 -7.57
CA TRP A 120 -18.84 -0.32 -6.89
C TRP A 120 -17.32 -0.50 -6.79
N THR A 121 -16.83 -1.71 -6.44
CA THR A 121 -15.39 -1.98 -6.37
C THR A 121 -14.73 -1.85 -7.74
N LEU A 122 -15.33 -2.34 -8.82
CA LEU A 122 -14.84 -2.14 -10.18
C LEU A 122 -14.78 -0.67 -10.57
N LYS A 123 -15.80 0.13 -10.22
CA LYS A 123 -15.78 1.58 -10.45
C LYS A 123 -14.63 2.24 -9.69
N THR A 124 -14.39 1.83 -8.45
CA THR A 124 -13.29 2.33 -7.62
C THR A 124 -11.93 1.97 -8.20
N ILE A 125 -11.74 0.73 -8.66
CA ILE A 125 -10.54 0.29 -9.38
C ILE A 125 -10.28 1.17 -10.61
N ASN A 126 -11.31 1.42 -11.42
CA ASN A 126 -11.19 2.25 -12.61
C ASN A 126 -10.75 3.69 -12.26
N ILE A 127 -11.33 4.29 -11.21
CA ILE A 127 -10.92 5.62 -10.74
C ILE A 127 -9.44 5.64 -10.32
N ILE A 128 -8.97 4.61 -9.60
CA ILE A 128 -7.55 4.50 -9.21
C ILE A 128 -6.66 4.37 -10.45
N ASN A 129 -7.08 3.59 -11.45
CA ASN A 129 -6.33 3.33 -12.67
C ASN A 129 -6.26 4.53 -13.63
N GLU A 130 -7.12 5.56 -13.47
CA GLU A 130 -7.02 6.83 -14.20
C GLU A 130 -5.73 7.60 -13.85
N PHE A 131 -5.12 7.32 -12.71
CA PHE A 131 -3.88 7.97 -12.27
C PHE A 131 -2.66 7.18 -12.77
N GLN A 132 -1.84 7.85 -13.56
CA GLN A 132 -0.68 7.24 -14.20
C GLN A 132 0.28 6.60 -13.15
N GLY A 133 0.59 5.33 -13.35
CA GLY A 133 1.53 4.57 -12.51
C GLY A 133 0.95 4.03 -11.20
N HIS A 134 -0.29 4.40 -10.81
CA HIS A 134 -0.88 3.92 -9.56
C HIS A 134 -1.16 2.41 -9.60
N ASN A 135 -1.70 1.91 -10.73
CA ASN A 135 -1.89 0.48 -10.92
C ASN A 135 -0.56 -0.28 -10.81
N GLU A 136 0.50 0.22 -11.46
CA GLU A 136 1.84 -0.37 -11.37
C GLU A 136 2.35 -0.36 -9.91
N TYR A 137 2.18 0.76 -9.20
CA TYR A 137 2.55 0.86 -7.78
C TYR A 137 1.89 -0.24 -6.95
N TYR A 138 0.56 -0.35 -6.99
CA TYR A 138 -0.17 -1.34 -6.18
C TYR A 138 0.12 -2.78 -6.58
N SER A 139 0.32 -3.06 -7.87
CA SER A 139 0.60 -4.41 -8.37
C SER A 139 2.00 -4.90 -8.03
N ASN A 140 2.96 -4.00 -7.79
CA ASN A 140 4.35 -4.35 -7.47
C ASN A 140 4.67 -4.34 -5.98
N LEU A 141 3.67 -4.20 -5.10
CA LEU A 141 3.87 -4.29 -3.66
C LEU A 141 4.21 -5.73 -3.24
N ILE A 142 5.29 -5.87 -2.48
CA ILE A 142 5.72 -7.16 -1.92
C ILE A 142 5.64 -7.15 -0.39
N HIS A 143 5.60 -8.32 0.24
CA HIS A 143 5.38 -8.42 1.69
C HIS A 143 6.66 -8.22 2.49
N ALA A 144 7.79 -8.65 1.97
CA ALA A 144 9.08 -8.55 2.62
C ALA A 144 10.20 -8.50 1.57
N ALA A 145 11.36 -7.96 1.94
CA ALA A 145 12.54 -7.92 1.09
C ALA A 145 13.80 -8.28 1.87
N PHE A 146 14.73 -8.95 1.17
CA PHE A 146 16.07 -9.21 1.64
C PHE A 146 17.09 -8.50 0.76
N PRO A 147 18.18 -7.96 1.29
CA PRO A 147 19.37 -7.70 0.51
C PRO A 147 20.00 -9.01 0.06
N ASP A 148 20.96 -8.92 -0.87
CA ASP A 148 21.64 -10.09 -1.42
C ASP A 148 22.38 -10.91 -0.34
N THR A 149 22.85 -10.27 0.73
CA THR A 149 23.50 -10.90 1.89
C THR A 149 22.54 -11.73 2.75
N LYS A 150 21.24 -11.51 2.64
CA LYS A 150 20.18 -12.14 3.47
C LYS A 150 20.35 -11.97 4.99
N GLU A 151 21.15 -11.01 5.44
CA GLU A 151 21.41 -10.75 6.86
C GLU A 151 20.32 -9.86 7.49
N ILE A 152 19.60 -9.10 6.68
CA ILE A 152 18.57 -8.15 7.12
C ILE A 152 17.27 -8.48 6.39
N LEU A 153 16.18 -8.52 7.12
CA LEU A 153 14.83 -8.64 6.58
C LEU A 153 14.10 -7.29 6.72
N PHE A 154 13.66 -6.73 5.60
CA PHE A 154 12.80 -5.56 5.57
C PHE A 154 11.34 -5.97 5.47
N LEU A 155 10.50 -5.45 6.38
CA LEU A 155 9.07 -5.68 6.43
C LEU A 155 8.35 -4.51 7.11
N ASN A 156 7.01 -4.47 7.03
CA ASN A 156 6.24 -3.36 7.59
C ASN A 156 6.07 -3.47 9.12
N ARG A 157 5.87 -4.68 9.67
CA ARG A 157 5.53 -4.88 11.09
C ARG A 157 6.47 -5.84 11.81
N GLY A 158 6.29 -7.14 11.62
CA GLY A 158 7.01 -8.13 12.40
C GLY A 158 6.98 -9.53 11.81
N VAL A 159 7.63 -10.45 12.50
CA VAL A 159 7.64 -11.88 12.19
C VAL A 159 7.17 -12.67 13.41
N ASP A 160 6.51 -13.78 13.15
CA ASP A 160 6.27 -14.81 14.15
C ASP A 160 7.47 -15.76 14.14
N ILE A 161 8.31 -15.68 15.18
CA ILE A 161 9.51 -16.50 15.29
C ILE A 161 9.23 -18.00 15.41
N THR A 162 8.00 -18.38 15.69
CA THR A 162 7.57 -19.79 15.78
C THR A 162 7.23 -20.40 14.42
N ARG A 163 7.16 -19.57 13.36
CA ARG A 163 6.80 -19.99 12.00
C ARG A 163 7.94 -19.73 11.01
N PRO A 164 8.08 -20.57 9.98
CA PRO A 164 9.00 -20.27 8.88
C PRO A 164 8.57 -19.01 8.14
N LEU A 165 9.52 -18.30 7.51
CA LEU A 165 9.24 -17.07 6.76
C LEU A 165 8.19 -17.25 5.66
N SER A 166 8.11 -18.43 5.05
CA SER A 166 7.11 -18.77 4.03
C SER A 166 5.67 -18.90 4.57
N ALA A 167 5.49 -18.97 5.90
CA ALA A 167 4.20 -19.16 6.55
C ALA A 167 3.84 -18.02 7.52
N GLN A 168 4.40 -16.83 7.32
CA GLN A 168 4.13 -15.66 8.18
C GLN A 168 2.73 -15.07 7.95
N ASN A 169 2.13 -15.29 6.77
CA ASN A 169 0.80 -14.75 6.42
C ASN A 169 0.70 -13.23 6.70
N ASP A 170 -0.18 -12.87 7.63
CA ASP A 170 -0.50 -11.48 8.02
C ASP A 170 0.52 -10.85 9.00
N CYS A 171 1.46 -11.62 9.56
CA CYS A 171 2.45 -11.10 10.52
C CYS A 171 3.27 -9.95 9.94
N PHE A 172 3.57 -9.97 8.64
CA PHE A 172 4.37 -8.94 8.00
C PHE A 172 3.73 -7.54 8.02
N TRP A 173 2.40 -7.41 8.10
CA TRP A 173 1.69 -6.12 8.12
C TRP A 173 0.73 -5.92 9.31
N TRP A 174 0.29 -7.00 10.00
CA TRP A 174 -0.56 -6.94 11.20
C TRP A 174 0.14 -7.39 12.46
N GLY A 175 1.28 -8.04 12.38
CA GLY A 175 1.91 -8.76 13.48
C GLY A 175 2.10 -7.94 14.75
N TYR A 176 1.65 -8.54 15.87
CA TYR A 176 1.89 -8.10 17.22
C TYR A 176 2.92 -9.04 17.85
N HIS A 177 4.18 -8.93 17.47
CA HIS A 177 5.20 -9.70 18.17
C HIS A 177 6.08 -8.73 18.94
N ASN A 178 5.95 -8.79 20.26
CA ASN A 178 6.90 -8.15 21.16
C ASN A 178 8.22 -8.91 21.00
N PHE A 179 9.20 -8.26 20.42
CA PHE A 179 10.59 -8.66 20.58
C PHE A 179 10.96 -8.33 22.03
N SER A 180 10.80 -9.30 22.93
CA SER A 180 11.29 -9.23 24.31
C SER A 180 12.74 -9.67 24.36
#